data_7734799b51c17ad98fd7e284420f9b2d
#
_entry.id   7734799b51c17ad98fd7e284420f9b2d
#
_cell.length_a   1.000
_cell.length_b   1.000
_cell.length_c   1.000
_cell.angle_alpha   90.00
_cell.angle_beta   90.00
_cell.angle_gamma   90.00
#
_symmetry.space_group_name_H-M   'P 1'
#
loop_
_entity.id
_entity.type
_entity.pdbx_description
1 polymer ?
#
loop_
_entity_poly.entity_id
_entity_poly.type
_entity_poly.pdbx_seq_one_letter_code
_entity_poly.pdbx_strand_id
1 'polypeptide(L)'
;MAVQWIRPWKTINERWQGGEINASSAVVVIQDRQTAMKILTTGLKMAGKRHDCERYERMGADSQCGNCCEWGHIEARCPLAASGQARCSYCAGSHRTEVHQCTVTDCSAAKGRVCKHIIPKCANCDESHFAHNNVCGNKKMAIALARKARSDSPPMTQLC
;
A
#
# COMPACT_ATOMS: atom_id res chain seq x y z
N MET A 1 -16.52 16.72 12.69
CA MET A 1 -15.35 15.81 12.81
C MET A 1 -15.85 14.39 12.80
N ALA A 2 -15.32 13.53 11.93
CA ALA A 2 -15.64 12.11 11.91
C ALA A 2 -14.36 11.33 12.21
N VAL A 3 -14.46 10.24 12.95
CA VAL A 3 -13.33 9.36 13.28
C VAL A 3 -13.56 8.02 12.61
N GLN A 4 -12.56 7.59 11.84
CA GLN A 4 -12.57 6.27 11.20
C GLN A 4 -11.34 5.48 11.64
N TRP A 5 -11.53 4.29 12.17
CA TRP A 5 -10.44 3.40 12.52
C TRP A 5 -9.79 2.82 11.26
N ILE A 6 -8.47 2.77 11.22
CA ILE A 6 -7.70 2.19 10.10
C ILE A 6 -8.00 0.69 9.96
N ARG A 7 -8.25 0.00 11.08
CA ARG A 7 -8.70 -1.39 11.12
C ARG A 7 -10.13 -1.47 11.61
N PRO A 8 -10.90 -2.51 11.25
CA PRO A 8 -12.23 -2.73 11.78
C PRO A 8 -12.21 -2.72 13.32
N TRP A 9 -13.14 -1.99 13.93
CA TRP A 9 -13.23 -1.84 15.39
C TRP A 9 -13.26 -3.19 16.11
N LYS A 10 -13.99 -4.17 15.57
CA LYS A 10 -14.07 -5.53 16.11
C LYS A 10 -12.68 -6.15 16.27
N THR A 11 -11.86 -6.12 15.23
CA THR A 11 -10.49 -6.65 15.24
C THR A 11 -9.59 -5.92 16.24
N ILE A 12 -9.75 -4.60 16.35
CA ILE A 12 -8.98 -3.79 17.30
C ILE A 12 -9.36 -4.17 18.73
N ASN A 13 -10.66 -4.28 19.01
CA ASN A 13 -11.17 -4.57 20.33
C ASN A 13 -10.80 -5.99 20.80
N GLU A 14 -10.92 -6.99 19.92
CA GLU A 14 -10.53 -8.37 20.22
C GLU A 14 -9.05 -8.48 20.57
N ARG A 15 -8.18 -7.85 19.79
CA ARG A 15 -6.73 -7.85 20.03
C ARG A 15 -6.34 -7.05 21.28
N TRP A 16 -7.07 -5.98 21.58
CA TRP A 16 -6.86 -5.20 22.80
C TRP A 16 -7.22 -6.00 24.04
N GLN A 17 -8.39 -6.65 24.05
CA GLN A 17 -8.81 -7.51 25.18
C GLN A 17 -7.90 -8.73 25.36
N GLY A 18 -7.33 -9.24 24.28
CA GLY A 18 -6.34 -10.31 24.30
C GLY A 18 -4.93 -9.85 24.74
N GLY A 19 -4.71 -8.55 25.01
CA GLY A 19 -3.41 -8.01 25.38
C GLY A 19 -2.37 -7.96 24.26
N GLU A 20 -2.78 -8.24 23.01
CA GLU A 20 -1.89 -8.25 21.84
C GLU A 20 -1.49 -6.85 21.38
N ILE A 21 -2.32 -5.85 21.62
CA ILE A 21 -2.08 -4.45 21.26
C ILE A 21 -2.44 -3.52 22.41
N ASN A 22 -1.61 -2.54 22.64
CA ASN A 22 -1.83 -1.47 23.62
C ASN A 22 -2.01 -0.10 22.98
N ALA A 23 -1.90 -0.01 21.65
CA ALA A 23 -2.07 1.22 20.89
C ALA A 23 -2.63 0.92 19.48
N SER A 24 -3.34 1.88 18.92
CA SER A 24 -3.86 1.83 17.55
C SER A 24 -3.87 3.22 16.93
N SER A 25 -3.92 3.28 15.60
CA SER A 25 -4.05 4.53 14.86
C SER A 25 -5.49 4.69 14.34
N ALA A 26 -5.97 5.90 14.32
CA ALA A 26 -7.27 6.26 13.77
C ALA A 26 -7.13 7.36 12.73
N VAL A 27 -7.99 7.34 11.70
CA VAL A 27 -8.13 8.46 10.76
C VAL A 27 -9.20 9.40 11.27
N VAL A 28 -8.85 10.66 11.44
CA VAL A 28 -9.77 11.71 11.84
C VAL A 28 -10.02 12.62 10.64
N VAL A 29 -11.28 12.72 10.24
CA VAL A 29 -11.68 13.61 9.14
C VAL A 29 -12.05 14.97 9.70
N ILE A 30 -11.36 16.01 9.26
CA ILE A 30 -11.57 17.40 9.67
C ILE A 30 -11.94 18.20 8.42
N GLN A 31 -13.14 18.78 8.41
CA GLN A 31 -13.67 19.51 7.26
C GLN A 31 -13.04 20.90 7.09
N ASP A 32 -12.75 21.56 8.22
CA ASP A 32 -12.12 22.87 8.19
C ASP A 32 -10.61 22.79 8.04
N ARG A 33 -10.10 23.43 6.98
CA ARG A 33 -8.68 23.44 6.62
C ARG A 33 -7.79 24.06 7.71
N GLN A 34 -8.22 25.16 8.31
CA GLN A 34 -7.40 25.86 9.30
C GLN A 34 -7.27 25.02 10.55
N THR A 35 -8.35 24.39 10.99
CA THR A 35 -8.35 23.44 12.11
C THR A 35 -7.48 22.22 11.79
N ALA A 36 -7.55 21.67 10.59
CA ALA A 36 -6.71 20.54 10.17
C ALA A 36 -5.22 20.90 10.23
N MET A 37 -4.83 22.06 9.69
CA MET A 37 -3.44 22.53 9.74
C MET A 37 -2.96 22.76 11.17
N LYS A 38 -3.79 23.34 12.02
CA LYS A 38 -3.47 23.55 13.44
C LYS A 38 -3.23 22.21 14.15
N ILE A 39 -4.08 21.21 13.91
CA ILE A 39 -3.97 19.89 14.53
C ILE A 39 -2.70 19.15 14.04
N LEU A 40 -2.32 19.27 12.77
CA LEU A 40 -1.06 18.69 12.27
C LEU A 40 0.18 19.27 12.97
N THR A 41 0.13 20.53 13.41
CA THR A 41 1.27 21.17 14.09
C THR A 41 1.22 21.01 15.61
N THR A 42 0.03 21.05 16.21
CA THR A 42 -0.13 21.05 17.69
C THR A 42 -0.51 19.70 18.26
N GLY A 43 -0.87 18.73 17.43
CA GLY A 43 -1.48 17.47 17.83
C GLY A 43 -2.98 17.61 18.17
N LEU A 44 -3.66 16.48 18.26
CA LEU A 44 -5.05 16.37 18.68
C LEU A 44 -5.13 16.02 20.17
N LYS A 45 -5.87 16.82 20.94
CA LYS A 45 -6.19 16.46 22.33
C LYS A 45 -7.47 15.65 22.37
N MET A 46 -7.40 14.43 22.87
CA MET A 46 -8.52 13.52 23.01
C MET A 46 -8.38 12.71 24.29
N ALA A 47 -9.46 12.57 25.07
CA ALA A 47 -9.47 11.87 26.36
C ALA A 47 -8.38 12.34 27.33
N GLY A 48 -8.11 13.65 27.40
CA GLY A 48 -7.10 14.24 28.28
C GLY A 48 -5.65 14.04 27.84
N LYS A 49 -5.40 13.35 26.72
CA LYS A 49 -4.06 13.10 26.18
C LYS A 49 -3.86 13.84 24.85
N ARG A 50 -2.62 14.23 24.60
CA ARG A 50 -2.19 14.73 23.31
C ARG A 50 -1.76 13.55 22.44
N HIS A 51 -2.25 13.54 21.21
CA HIS A 51 -1.89 12.58 20.16
C HIS A 51 -1.22 13.34 19.03
N ASP A 52 -0.05 12.88 18.62
CA ASP A 52 0.60 13.41 17.44
C ASP A 52 -0.18 13.00 16.19
N CYS A 53 -0.29 13.94 15.27
CA CYS A 53 -1.08 13.77 14.05
C CYS A 53 -0.21 13.95 12.83
N GLU A 54 -0.40 13.09 11.86
CA GLU A 54 0.19 13.19 10.54
C GLU A 54 -0.90 13.19 9.48
N ARG A 55 -0.56 13.65 8.29
CA ARG A 55 -1.50 13.62 7.17
C ARG A 55 -1.76 12.18 6.77
N TYR A 56 -3.01 11.75 6.83
CA TYR A 56 -3.39 10.41 6.38
C TYR A 56 -3.38 10.34 4.85
N GLU A 57 -2.59 9.44 4.35
CA GLU A 57 -2.55 9.09 2.94
C GLU A 57 -3.09 7.68 2.75
N ARG A 58 -4.25 7.58 2.13
CA ARG A 58 -4.96 6.32 1.96
C ARG A 58 -4.18 5.29 1.14
N MET A 59 -3.32 5.75 0.26
CA MET A 59 -2.39 4.92 -0.54
C MET A 59 -1.17 5.75 -0.91
N GLY A 60 0.01 5.23 -0.64
CA GLY A 60 1.24 5.81 -1.15
C GLY A 60 1.39 5.51 -2.64
N ALA A 61 2.04 6.43 -3.37
CA ALA A 61 2.47 6.17 -4.75
C ALA A 61 3.41 4.99 -4.89
N ASP A 62 4.04 4.64 -3.79
CA ASP A 62 4.94 3.50 -3.63
C ASP A 62 4.21 2.20 -3.28
N SER A 63 2.88 2.22 -3.16
CA SER A 63 2.09 1.01 -3.00
C SER A 63 2.05 0.22 -4.30
N GLN A 64 2.59 -0.99 -4.30
CA GLN A 64 2.51 -1.91 -5.42
C GLN A 64 1.32 -2.85 -5.25
N CYS A 65 0.54 -3.02 -6.30
CA CYS A 65 -0.59 -3.93 -6.31
C CYS A 65 -0.12 -5.41 -6.29
N GLY A 66 -0.61 -6.19 -5.33
CA GLY A 66 -0.32 -7.63 -5.22
C GLY A 66 -0.86 -8.45 -6.40
N ASN A 67 -1.87 -7.96 -7.11
CA ASN A 67 -2.48 -8.67 -8.23
C ASN A 67 -1.80 -8.36 -9.59
N CYS A 68 -1.66 -7.09 -9.98
CA CYS A 68 -1.13 -6.71 -11.30
C CYS A 68 0.30 -6.19 -11.28
N CYS A 69 0.90 -6.02 -10.11
CA CYS A 69 2.23 -5.45 -9.89
C CYS A 69 2.40 -3.98 -10.27
N GLU A 70 1.35 -3.30 -10.73
CA GLU A 70 1.39 -1.86 -10.99
C GLU A 70 1.46 -1.04 -9.70
N TRP A 71 1.91 0.21 -9.83
CA TRP A 71 2.07 1.13 -8.72
C TRP A 71 0.87 2.07 -8.55
N GLY A 72 0.64 2.56 -7.33
CA GLY A 72 -0.38 3.57 -7.04
C GLY A 72 -1.73 3.02 -6.58
N HIS A 73 -1.89 1.71 -6.48
CA HIS A 73 -3.07 1.09 -5.90
C HIS A 73 -2.77 -0.23 -5.18
N ILE A 74 -3.69 -0.69 -4.38
CA ILE A 74 -3.62 -1.99 -3.69
C ILE A 74 -4.52 -3.03 -4.39
N GLU A 75 -4.32 -4.31 -4.09
CA GLU A 75 -5.06 -5.41 -4.68
C GLU A 75 -6.59 -5.25 -4.59
N ALA A 76 -7.10 -4.82 -3.44
CA ALA A 76 -8.54 -4.59 -3.23
C ALA A 76 -9.19 -3.55 -4.18
N ARG A 77 -8.38 -2.78 -4.91
CA ARG A 77 -8.79 -1.77 -5.88
C ARG A 77 -8.20 -2.00 -7.26
N CYS A 78 -7.69 -3.19 -7.49
CA CYS A 78 -7.08 -3.53 -8.75
C CYS A 78 -8.15 -3.65 -9.85
N PRO A 79 -8.06 -2.87 -10.94
CA PRO A 79 -9.02 -2.96 -12.02
C PRO A 79 -9.00 -4.33 -12.73
N LEU A 80 -7.85 -5.03 -12.68
CA LEU A 80 -7.68 -6.36 -13.29
C LEU A 80 -8.15 -7.51 -12.38
N ALA A 81 -8.47 -7.25 -11.11
CA ALA A 81 -8.91 -8.30 -10.20
C ALA A 81 -10.25 -8.92 -10.63
N ALA A 82 -11.18 -8.10 -11.11
CA ALA A 82 -12.50 -8.55 -11.58
C ALA A 82 -12.43 -9.45 -12.82
N SER A 83 -11.41 -9.29 -13.67
CA SER A 83 -11.17 -10.12 -14.86
C SER A 83 -10.35 -11.37 -14.57
N GLY A 84 -9.96 -11.62 -13.32
CA GLY A 84 -9.11 -12.74 -12.94
C GLY A 84 -7.67 -12.63 -13.47
N GLN A 85 -7.30 -11.49 -14.04
CA GLN A 85 -5.96 -11.26 -14.57
C GLN A 85 -5.01 -10.92 -13.43
N ALA A 86 -3.89 -11.64 -13.37
CA ALA A 86 -2.83 -11.39 -12.40
C ALA A 86 -1.47 -11.37 -13.10
N ARG A 87 -0.48 -10.70 -12.52
CA ARG A 87 0.90 -10.67 -13.01
C ARG A 87 1.86 -11.04 -11.89
N CYS A 88 2.83 -11.89 -12.21
CA CYS A 88 3.87 -12.28 -11.28
C CYS A 88 4.95 -11.21 -11.16
N SER A 89 5.28 -10.81 -9.94
CA SER A 89 6.33 -9.81 -9.68
C SER A 89 7.75 -10.31 -10.01
N TYR A 90 7.91 -11.60 -10.20
CA TYR A 90 9.22 -12.22 -10.49
C TYR A 90 9.48 -12.40 -11.99
N CYS A 91 8.49 -12.90 -12.74
CA CYS A 91 8.66 -13.31 -14.14
C CYS A 91 7.69 -12.64 -15.12
N ALA A 92 6.85 -11.72 -14.64
CA ALA A 92 5.77 -11.07 -15.40
C ALA A 92 4.73 -12.01 -16.03
N GLY A 93 4.73 -13.30 -15.69
CA GLY A 93 3.76 -14.28 -16.18
C GLY A 93 2.33 -14.01 -15.68
N SER A 94 1.33 -14.58 -16.38
CA SER A 94 -0.10 -14.42 -16.07
C SER A 94 -0.54 -15.28 -14.87
N HIS A 95 0.07 -15.10 -13.73
CA HIS A 95 -0.28 -15.76 -12.47
C HIS A 95 0.12 -14.87 -11.29
N ARG A 96 -0.46 -15.13 -10.13
CA ARG A 96 -0.10 -14.42 -8.90
C ARG A 96 1.30 -14.82 -8.42
N THR A 97 2.01 -13.90 -7.81
CA THR A 97 3.38 -14.13 -7.29
C THR A 97 3.41 -15.28 -6.28
N GLU A 98 2.38 -15.42 -5.45
CA GLU A 98 2.27 -16.46 -4.42
C GLU A 98 2.16 -17.89 -4.99
N VAL A 99 1.71 -18.00 -6.24
CA VAL A 99 1.59 -19.30 -6.92
C VAL A 99 2.71 -19.55 -7.93
N HIS A 100 3.71 -18.65 -7.98
CA HIS A 100 4.87 -18.83 -8.84
C HIS A 100 5.59 -20.16 -8.52
N GLN A 101 5.89 -20.92 -9.55
CA GLN A 101 6.69 -22.15 -9.47
C GLN A 101 7.82 -22.10 -10.48
N CYS A 102 8.99 -22.62 -10.08
CA CYS A 102 10.10 -22.80 -10.98
C CYS A 102 9.77 -23.89 -12.03
N THR A 103 10.16 -23.65 -13.27
CA THR A 103 9.97 -24.63 -14.36
C THR A 103 11.03 -25.73 -14.37
N VAL A 104 12.08 -25.59 -13.56
CA VAL A 104 13.14 -26.60 -13.43
C VAL A 104 12.67 -27.69 -12.47
N THR A 105 12.67 -28.94 -12.93
CA THR A 105 12.12 -30.13 -12.24
C THR A 105 12.74 -30.36 -10.86
N ASP A 106 14.06 -30.13 -10.73
CA ASP A 106 14.80 -30.38 -9.49
C ASP A 106 14.97 -29.15 -8.60
N CYS A 107 14.12 -28.14 -8.81
CA CYS A 107 14.17 -26.95 -8.00
C CYS A 107 13.50 -27.15 -6.63
N SER A 108 14.25 -27.03 -5.56
CA SER A 108 13.78 -27.16 -4.18
C SER A 108 13.06 -25.91 -3.65
N ALA A 109 12.93 -24.84 -4.44
CA ALA A 109 12.27 -23.63 -3.99
C ALA A 109 10.76 -23.85 -3.80
N ALA A 110 10.25 -23.46 -2.65
CA ALA A 110 8.83 -23.53 -2.36
C ALA A 110 8.02 -22.59 -3.29
N LYS A 111 6.76 -22.95 -3.52
CA LYS A 111 5.81 -22.16 -4.30
C LYS A 111 5.77 -20.70 -3.79
N GLY A 112 5.79 -19.74 -4.69
CA GLY A 112 5.79 -18.31 -4.35
C GLY A 112 7.15 -17.77 -3.87
N ARG A 113 8.21 -18.56 -3.94
CA ARG A 113 9.55 -18.15 -3.55
C ARG A 113 10.49 -17.98 -4.75
N VAL A 114 11.42 -17.06 -4.61
CA VAL A 114 12.47 -16.83 -5.61
C VAL A 114 13.49 -17.98 -5.55
N CYS A 115 13.94 -18.44 -6.70
CA CYS A 115 15.01 -19.40 -6.83
C CYS A 115 16.12 -18.90 -7.77
N LYS A 116 17.27 -19.56 -7.77
CA LYS A 116 18.40 -19.22 -8.64
C LYS A 116 18.15 -19.42 -10.15
N HIS A 117 17.11 -20.16 -10.49
CA HIS A 117 16.78 -20.48 -11.89
C HIS A 117 15.83 -19.44 -12.51
N ILE A 118 15.29 -18.53 -11.71
CA ILE A 118 14.34 -17.55 -12.21
C ILE A 118 15.06 -16.53 -13.10
N ILE A 119 14.48 -16.27 -14.25
CA ILE A 119 14.88 -15.15 -15.11
C ILE A 119 14.00 -13.96 -14.72
N PRO A 120 14.55 -12.94 -14.07
CA PRO A 120 13.77 -11.80 -13.64
C PRO A 120 13.18 -11.06 -14.84
N LYS A 121 11.88 -10.77 -14.78
CA LYS A 121 11.20 -9.91 -15.74
C LYS A 121 10.23 -9.01 -15.01
N CYS A 122 10.35 -7.70 -15.23
CA CYS A 122 9.51 -6.72 -14.60
C CYS A 122 8.13 -6.68 -15.25
N ALA A 123 7.06 -6.87 -14.48
CA ALA A 123 5.69 -6.77 -14.95
C ALA A 123 5.28 -5.37 -15.44
N ASN A 124 6.07 -4.32 -15.12
CA ASN A 124 5.76 -2.93 -15.42
C ASN A 124 6.54 -2.33 -16.60
N CYS A 125 7.77 -2.81 -16.86
CA CYS A 125 8.62 -2.25 -17.92
C CYS A 125 9.29 -3.31 -18.80
N ASP A 126 9.01 -4.61 -18.53
CA ASP A 126 9.55 -5.78 -19.24
C ASP A 126 11.07 -5.96 -19.19
N GLU A 127 11.79 -5.11 -18.43
CA GLU A 127 13.24 -5.22 -18.24
C GLU A 127 13.64 -6.34 -17.28
N SER A 128 14.93 -6.71 -17.29
CA SER A 128 15.50 -7.85 -16.53
C SER A 128 15.71 -7.52 -15.04
N HIS A 129 14.62 -7.25 -14.34
CA HIS A 129 14.59 -7.09 -12.87
C HIS A 129 13.21 -7.47 -12.34
N PHE A 130 13.09 -7.67 -11.03
CA PHE A 130 11.79 -7.90 -10.38
C PHE A 130 10.92 -6.64 -10.36
N ALA A 131 9.60 -6.80 -10.42
CA ALA A 131 8.66 -5.67 -10.48
C ALA A 131 8.74 -4.73 -9.26
N HIS A 132 9.20 -5.21 -8.10
CA HIS A 132 9.36 -4.42 -6.88
C HIS A 132 10.72 -3.70 -6.78
N ASN A 133 11.64 -3.92 -7.72
CA ASN A 133 12.98 -3.36 -7.65
C ASN A 133 12.98 -1.82 -7.79
N ASN A 134 13.86 -1.17 -7.05
CA ASN A 134 14.02 0.30 -7.06
C ASN A 134 14.64 0.85 -8.35
N VAL A 135 15.26 0.00 -9.19
CA VAL A 135 15.78 0.41 -10.49
C VAL A 135 14.67 0.67 -11.51
N CYS A 136 13.46 0.12 -11.30
CA CYS A 136 12.35 0.24 -12.22
C CYS A 136 12.00 1.71 -12.53
N GLY A 137 12.07 2.10 -13.80
CA GLY A 137 11.71 3.44 -14.26
C GLY A 137 10.23 3.77 -13.99
N ASN A 138 9.34 2.81 -14.20
CA ASN A 138 7.91 2.98 -13.95
C ASN A 138 7.61 3.20 -12.46
N LYS A 139 8.34 2.56 -11.54
CA LYS A 139 8.26 2.85 -10.10
C LYS A 139 8.65 4.30 -9.82
N LYS A 140 9.79 4.74 -10.35
CA LYS A 140 10.28 6.11 -10.15
C LYS A 140 9.29 7.15 -10.68
N MET A 141 8.73 6.91 -11.87
CA MET A 141 7.70 7.77 -12.45
C MET A 141 6.41 7.80 -11.62
N ALA A 142 5.90 6.66 -11.18
CA ALA A 142 4.71 6.59 -10.34
C ALA A 142 4.90 7.37 -9.03
N ILE A 143 6.05 7.22 -8.38
CA ILE A 143 6.39 7.97 -7.15
C ILE A 143 6.50 9.47 -7.44
N ALA A 144 7.14 9.87 -8.54
CA ALA A 144 7.29 11.27 -8.92
C ALA A 144 5.94 11.93 -9.22
N LEU A 145 5.06 11.26 -9.98
CA LEU A 145 3.71 11.72 -10.28
C LEU A 145 2.86 11.91 -9.03
N ALA A 146 2.94 10.96 -8.10
CA ALA A 146 2.18 11.07 -6.88
C ALA A 146 2.75 12.15 -5.93
N ARG A 147 4.06 12.36 -5.88
CA ARG A 147 4.66 13.48 -5.15
C ARG A 147 4.17 14.81 -5.74
N LYS A 148 4.17 14.92 -7.07
CA LYS A 148 3.66 16.11 -7.75
C LYS A 148 2.17 16.33 -7.45
N ALA A 149 1.32 15.31 -7.58
CA ALA A 149 -0.08 15.41 -7.25
C ALA A 149 -0.34 15.82 -5.80
N ARG A 150 0.55 15.48 -4.88
CA ARG A 150 0.50 15.92 -3.48
C ARG A 150 0.85 17.39 -3.31
N SER A 151 1.88 17.88 -4.02
CA SER A 151 2.26 19.31 -3.98
C SER A 151 1.18 20.19 -4.60
N ASP A 152 0.52 19.71 -5.65
CA ASP A 152 -0.50 20.43 -6.40
C ASP A 152 -1.90 20.33 -5.76
N SER A 153 -2.11 19.33 -4.89
CA SER A 153 -3.38 19.16 -4.18
C SER A 153 -3.49 20.16 -3.05
N PRO A 154 -4.59 20.94 -2.95
CA PRO A 154 -4.86 21.71 -1.76
C PRO A 154 -4.91 20.76 -0.56
N PRO A 155 -4.49 21.19 0.64
CA PRO A 155 -4.52 20.35 1.84
C PRO A 155 -5.96 19.86 2.03
N MET A 156 -6.08 18.56 1.97
CA MET A 156 -7.29 17.76 1.85
C MET A 156 -8.52 18.28 2.54
N THR A 157 -9.52 18.59 1.74
CA THR A 157 -10.91 18.30 2.04
C THR A 157 -11.27 17.02 1.25
N GLN A 158 -11.01 15.85 1.75
CA GLN A 158 -11.58 14.64 1.18
C GLN A 158 -12.58 14.05 2.15
N LEU A 159 -13.81 14.34 1.80
CA LEU A 159 -14.99 13.57 2.16
C LEU A 159 -14.93 12.23 1.42
N CYS A 160 -15.01 11.16 2.14
CA CYS A 160 -15.60 9.90 1.70
C CYS A 160 -16.68 9.53 2.70
#